data_eed6cf20f9fb029723ab00a66ae023d8
#
_entry.id   eed6cf20f9fb029723ab00a66ae023d8
#
_cell.length_a   1.000
_cell.length_b   1.000
_cell.length_c   1.000
_cell.angle_alpha   90.00
_cell.angle_beta   90.00
_cell.angle_gamma   90.00
#
_symmetry.space_group_name_H-M   'P 1'
#
loop_
_entity.id
_entity.type
_entity.pdbx_description
1 polymer ?
#
loop_
_entity_poly.entity_id
_entity_poly.type
_entity_poly.pdbx_seq_one_letter_code
_entity_poly.pdbx_strand_id
1 'polypeptide(L)'
;TTQPTFGSSSQNSPEGILAPSETANYTATYLIGQRAADSGVIRNSIVFRGNSPGKVGDVFDISDDGDDIDGNTADDPTEIFTVSNVGMEVTKTAEITDNGDIEIGAGDIITYNISVENKGNSTLSDLLIIDSLTDGNGNTLTLSNGPFFSGSSEGSPEGVLIKGETAKYIAFYIINAIDVASGIIINTVEASATGPNQNIRITDISDDGDDTDGNTLDDPTEVLLKEIPAIEVTKTASITNNIDGVIDAGDLISYDILIKNTGNTPLKNIVLEDTMTDGNGGILSLTNGPFFTGSTLGSLEGSLKIGEIASYIAFYNIELNAAETGRIMNSANASAQNLEGSLYIEDTSDNGDDTDGNTTDDPTVILISPTPSLEVTKTASLTNNSDYMSPGDEIIFTISVENTGNVNIIDLVIDDVMTDGNG
;
A
#
# COMPACT_ATOMS: atom_id res chain seq x y z
N THR A 1 45.53 -14.63 31.87
CA THR A 1 46.34 -14.59 33.13
C THR A 1 47.68 -13.98 32.84
N THR A 2 48.09 -13.06 33.72
CA THR A 2 49.50 -12.66 33.78
C THR A 2 50.30 -13.75 34.47
N GLN A 3 51.58 -13.88 34.18
CA GLN A 3 52.46 -14.70 34.99
C GLN A 3 52.50 -14.13 36.41
N PRO A 4 52.56 -14.98 37.44
CA PRO A 4 52.75 -14.49 38.80
C PRO A 4 54.01 -13.65 38.93
N THR A 5 53.92 -12.50 39.53
CA THR A 5 55.04 -11.59 39.75
C THR A 5 55.37 -11.54 41.25
N PHE A 6 56.64 -11.65 41.56
CA PHE A 6 57.13 -11.54 42.93
C PHE A 6 56.91 -10.14 43.46
N GLY A 7 56.32 -10.04 44.63
CA GLY A 7 56.08 -8.77 45.32
C GLY A 7 57.08 -8.51 46.45
N SER A 8 57.20 -9.46 47.40
CA SER A 8 58.10 -9.34 48.54
C SER A 8 58.26 -10.67 49.25
N SER A 9 59.26 -10.76 50.11
CA SER A 9 59.38 -11.85 51.09
C SER A 9 59.50 -11.32 52.53
N SER A 10 59.09 -12.14 53.51
CA SER A 10 59.02 -11.75 54.91
C SER A 10 60.40 -11.52 55.57
N GLN A 11 61.44 -12.06 54.97
CA GLN A 11 62.83 -11.90 55.46
C GLN A 11 63.70 -11.20 54.41
N ASN A 12 63.14 -10.57 53.40
CA ASN A 12 63.79 -9.82 52.33
C ASN A 12 64.68 -10.66 51.39
N SER A 13 64.47 -11.96 51.28
CA SER A 13 65.16 -12.77 50.28
C SER A 13 64.70 -12.34 48.86
N PRO A 14 65.65 -12.39 47.89
CA PRO A 14 65.29 -12.10 46.51
C PRO A 14 64.42 -13.21 45.90
N GLU A 15 63.75 -12.91 44.83
CA GLU A 15 62.93 -13.89 44.08
C GLU A 15 63.68 -15.18 43.79
N GLY A 16 63.02 -16.29 44.03
CA GLY A 16 63.58 -17.63 43.79
C GLY A 16 64.37 -18.20 44.96
N ILE A 17 64.46 -17.52 46.08
CA ILE A 17 65.14 -17.99 47.34
C ILE A 17 64.17 -17.88 48.49
N LEU A 18 64.00 -18.95 49.27
CA LEU A 18 63.26 -18.95 50.53
C LEU A 18 64.13 -19.55 51.63
N ALA A 19 64.33 -18.74 52.71
CA ALA A 19 64.94 -19.20 53.94
C ALA A 19 63.93 -20.04 54.77
N PRO A 20 64.39 -20.82 55.74
CA PRO A 20 63.48 -21.51 56.66
C PRO A 20 62.52 -20.54 57.38
N SER A 21 61.22 -20.87 57.35
CA SER A 21 60.11 -20.03 57.89
C SER A 21 59.90 -18.69 57.18
N GLU A 22 60.42 -18.51 55.99
CA GLU A 22 60.16 -17.31 55.19
C GLU A 22 58.95 -17.51 54.28
N THR A 23 58.17 -16.48 54.08
CA THR A 23 56.99 -16.43 53.15
C THR A 23 57.32 -15.46 52.02
N ALA A 24 57.14 -15.89 50.77
CA ALA A 24 57.17 -15.01 49.58
C ALA A 24 55.75 -14.78 49.04
N ASN A 25 55.48 -13.54 48.66
CA ASN A 25 54.19 -13.15 48.10
C ASN A 25 54.33 -12.92 46.59
N TYR A 26 53.38 -13.48 45.82
CA TYR A 26 53.24 -13.30 44.38
C TYR A 26 51.84 -12.80 44.06
N THR A 27 51.68 -12.06 42.97
CA THR A 27 50.40 -11.60 42.46
C THR A 27 50.24 -12.00 41.01
N ALA A 28 49.03 -12.43 40.64
CA ALA A 28 48.63 -12.70 39.23
C ALA A 28 47.26 -12.10 39.01
N THR A 29 46.97 -11.72 37.77
CA THR A 29 45.66 -11.19 37.38
C THR A 29 45.08 -12.06 36.25
N TYR A 30 43.77 -12.21 36.28
CA TYR A 30 43.01 -12.88 35.22
C TYR A 30 41.86 -11.97 34.77
N LEU A 31 41.79 -11.69 33.45
CA LEU A 31 40.66 -10.99 32.88
C LEU A 31 39.55 -12.05 32.53
N ILE A 32 38.41 -11.89 33.20
CA ILE A 32 37.29 -12.81 33.01
C ILE A 32 36.73 -12.64 31.60
N GLY A 33 36.87 -13.66 30.76
CA GLY A 33 36.23 -13.73 29.43
C GLY A 33 34.86 -14.36 29.50
N GLN A 34 34.05 -14.19 28.45
CA GLN A 34 32.66 -14.67 28.37
C GLN A 34 32.51 -16.14 28.78
N ARG A 35 33.33 -17.02 28.22
CA ARG A 35 33.29 -18.46 28.56
C ARG A 35 33.48 -18.75 30.06
N ALA A 36 34.31 -17.95 30.73
CA ALA A 36 34.54 -18.14 32.18
C ALA A 36 33.36 -17.61 32.97
N ALA A 37 32.75 -16.49 32.54
CA ALA A 37 31.53 -15.97 33.13
C ALA A 37 30.37 -16.96 33.02
N ASP A 38 30.18 -17.58 31.84
CA ASP A 38 29.12 -18.55 31.55
C ASP A 38 29.29 -19.89 32.29
N SER A 39 30.51 -20.22 32.72
CA SER A 39 30.80 -21.49 33.44
C SER A 39 30.28 -21.51 34.87
N GLY A 40 29.92 -20.32 35.42
CA GLY A 40 29.43 -20.19 36.80
C GLY A 40 30.51 -20.25 37.88
N VAL A 41 31.72 -20.73 37.56
CA VAL A 41 32.85 -20.83 38.48
C VAL A 41 34.19 -20.76 37.76
N ILE A 42 35.11 -20.02 38.34
CA ILE A 42 36.52 -19.95 37.89
C ILE A 42 37.35 -20.64 38.94
N ARG A 43 38.14 -21.64 38.50
CA ARG A 43 39.08 -22.41 39.35
C ARG A 43 40.51 -22.06 39.01
N ASN A 44 41.33 -21.85 40.00
CA ASN A 44 42.74 -21.55 39.84
C ASN A 44 43.59 -22.33 40.86
N SER A 45 44.65 -22.99 40.40
CA SER A 45 45.66 -23.63 41.23
C SER A 45 47.05 -23.26 40.74
N ILE A 46 48.02 -23.18 41.65
CA ILE A 46 49.40 -22.91 41.36
C ILE A 46 50.26 -24.06 41.87
N VAL A 47 51.26 -24.46 41.08
CA VAL A 47 52.27 -25.43 41.49
C VAL A 47 53.61 -24.70 41.65
N PHE A 48 54.14 -24.70 42.84
CA PHE A 48 55.51 -24.27 43.09
C PHE A 48 56.48 -25.45 43.07
N ARG A 49 57.64 -25.22 42.52
CA ARG A 49 58.72 -26.21 42.46
C ARG A 49 60.04 -25.56 42.87
N GLY A 50 60.81 -26.24 43.65
CA GLY A 50 62.14 -25.80 44.13
C GLY A 50 63.19 -26.90 44.08
N ASN A 51 64.41 -26.50 44.43
CA ASN A 51 65.51 -27.42 44.58
C ASN A 51 66.00 -27.38 46.01
N SER A 52 66.17 -28.52 46.64
CA SER A 52 66.94 -28.61 47.91
C SER A 52 68.43 -28.68 47.68
N PRO A 53 69.30 -28.40 48.66
CA PRO A 53 70.79 -28.49 48.51
C PRO A 53 71.23 -29.85 47.99
N GLY A 54 71.84 -29.86 46.79
CA GLY A 54 72.36 -31.06 46.13
C GLY A 54 71.37 -31.90 45.34
N LYS A 55 70.10 -31.45 45.19
CA LYS A 55 69.00 -32.09 44.36
C LYS A 55 68.32 -31.08 43.50
N VAL A 56 67.80 -31.51 42.36
CA VAL A 56 67.03 -30.64 41.41
C VAL A 56 65.60 -31.08 41.34
N GLY A 57 64.68 -30.16 41.57
CA GLY A 57 63.23 -30.36 41.41
C GLY A 57 62.59 -31.34 42.41
N ASP A 58 63.17 -31.50 43.59
CA ASP A 58 62.77 -32.45 44.60
C ASP A 58 61.71 -31.94 45.60
N VAL A 59 61.44 -30.66 45.52
CA VAL A 59 60.40 -30.02 46.35
C VAL A 59 59.34 -29.40 45.48
N PHE A 60 58.12 -29.74 45.67
CA PHE A 60 56.95 -29.10 45.03
C PHE A 60 55.75 -29.12 45.94
N ASP A 61 54.85 -28.22 45.67
CA ASP A 61 53.55 -28.13 46.33
C ASP A 61 52.50 -27.52 45.43
N ILE A 62 51.25 -27.89 45.61
CA ILE A 62 50.09 -27.36 44.90
C ILE A 62 49.34 -26.43 45.87
N SER A 63 48.84 -25.32 45.37
CA SER A 63 48.10 -24.37 46.22
C SER A 63 46.83 -25.00 46.78
N ASP A 64 46.60 -24.70 48.05
CA ASP A 64 45.37 -24.82 48.76
C ASP A 64 44.64 -23.49 48.73
N ASP A 65 43.32 -23.45 48.78
CA ASP A 65 42.52 -22.21 48.79
C ASP A 65 42.48 -21.48 50.15
N GLY A 66 42.89 -22.18 51.21
CA GLY A 66 42.97 -21.70 52.57
C GLY A 66 41.62 -21.76 53.33
N ASP A 67 40.62 -22.52 52.82
CA ASP A 67 39.35 -22.77 53.47
C ASP A 67 39.18 -24.26 53.83
N ASP A 68 39.67 -24.66 55.00
CA ASP A 68 39.50 -26.02 55.48
C ASP A 68 38.07 -26.39 55.91
N ILE A 69 37.11 -25.44 55.85
CA ILE A 69 35.74 -25.66 56.36
C ILE A 69 34.91 -26.48 55.32
N ASP A 70 35.25 -26.45 54.09
CA ASP A 70 34.58 -27.22 53.04
C ASP A 70 34.89 -28.74 53.07
N GLY A 71 35.86 -29.13 53.92
CA GLY A 71 36.25 -30.53 54.13
C GLY A 71 37.41 -31.01 53.28
N ASN A 72 38.00 -30.14 52.46
CA ASN A 72 39.26 -30.34 51.79
C ASN A 72 40.35 -29.49 52.50
N THR A 73 41.49 -30.06 52.77
CA THR A 73 42.55 -29.43 53.60
C THR A 73 43.90 -29.43 52.91
N ALA A 74 43.95 -29.82 51.67
CA ALA A 74 45.16 -29.88 50.88
C ALA A 74 44.90 -29.93 49.36
N ASP A 75 45.65 -29.16 48.60
CA ASP A 75 45.75 -29.21 47.12
C ASP A 75 44.44 -28.89 46.39
N ASP A 76 43.55 -28.12 46.97
CA ASP A 76 42.31 -27.73 46.30
C ASP A 76 42.40 -26.35 45.59
N PRO A 77 41.68 -26.21 44.49
CA PRO A 77 41.73 -24.96 43.72
C PRO A 77 40.96 -23.83 44.37
N THR A 78 41.50 -22.63 44.31
CA THR A 78 40.75 -21.41 44.67
C THR A 78 39.60 -21.24 43.70
N GLU A 79 38.35 -21.15 44.22
CA GLU A 79 37.13 -20.98 43.42
C GLU A 79 36.57 -19.56 43.54
N ILE A 80 36.20 -18.99 42.40
CA ILE A 80 35.45 -17.71 42.33
C ILE A 80 34.15 -17.97 41.58
N PHE A 81 33.05 -17.83 42.23
CA PHE A 81 31.70 -18.00 41.60
C PHE A 81 31.34 -16.77 40.78
N THR A 82 30.86 -16.98 39.56
CA THR A 82 30.30 -15.96 38.69
C THR A 82 28.77 -16.05 38.76
N VAL A 83 28.11 -14.91 39.02
CA VAL A 83 26.65 -14.83 39.03
C VAL A 83 26.18 -14.56 37.62
N SER A 84 25.40 -15.49 37.07
CA SER A 84 24.75 -15.31 35.78
C SER A 84 23.56 -14.36 35.95
N ASN A 85 23.57 -13.27 35.21
CA ASN A 85 22.45 -12.35 35.03
C ASN A 85 22.05 -12.40 33.56
N VAL A 86 20.84 -12.85 33.25
CA VAL A 86 20.29 -12.90 31.91
C VAL A 86 19.30 -11.74 31.73
N GLY A 87 19.38 -11.09 30.58
CA GLY A 87 18.51 -9.99 30.21
C GLY A 87 18.52 -9.84 28.70
N MET A 88 17.38 -9.45 28.13
CA MET A 88 17.18 -9.25 26.71
C MET A 88 16.31 -8.02 26.51
N GLU A 89 16.54 -7.30 25.46
CA GLU A 89 15.70 -6.19 25.01
C GLU A 89 15.47 -6.32 23.51
N VAL A 90 14.21 -6.22 23.10
CA VAL A 90 13.77 -6.34 21.71
C VAL A 90 13.23 -5.00 21.25
N THR A 91 13.76 -4.49 20.13
CA THR A 91 13.23 -3.29 19.49
C THR A 91 12.81 -3.64 18.07
N LYS A 92 11.68 -3.10 17.63
CA LYS A 92 11.15 -3.30 16.28
C LYS A 92 10.70 -1.97 15.69
N THR A 93 11.20 -1.63 14.52
CA THR A 93 10.82 -0.41 13.80
C THR A 93 10.27 -0.75 12.42
N ALA A 94 9.51 0.16 11.83
CA ALA A 94 8.95 0.01 10.49
C ALA A 94 9.43 1.12 9.56
N GLU A 95 9.74 0.77 8.32
CA GLU A 95 10.01 1.69 7.22
C GLU A 95 9.09 1.34 6.05
N ILE A 96 8.51 2.34 5.38
CA ILE A 96 7.60 2.14 4.26
C ILE A 96 8.32 2.50 2.97
N THR A 97 8.25 1.60 1.98
CA THR A 97 8.67 1.84 0.61
C THR A 97 7.42 1.95 -0.25
N ASP A 98 7.17 3.17 -0.74
CA ASP A 98 6.09 3.54 -1.65
C ASP A 98 6.29 2.86 -3.02
N ASN A 99 5.25 2.31 -3.59
CA ASN A 99 5.21 1.67 -4.91
C ASN A 99 5.29 2.67 -6.09
N GLY A 100 5.26 4.00 -5.80
CA GLY A 100 5.39 5.09 -6.77
C GLY A 100 4.11 5.88 -7.02
N ASP A 101 3.08 5.72 -6.18
CA ASP A 101 1.80 6.45 -6.29
C ASP A 101 1.63 7.60 -5.27
N ILE A 102 2.64 7.85 -4.45
CA ILE A 102 2.75 8.99 -3.48
C ILE A 102 1.98 8.77 -2.16
N GLU A 103 0.95 7.94 -2.14
CA GLU A 103 0.12 7.71 -0.95
C GLU A 103 0.43 6.34 -0.34
N ILE A 104 0.58 6.30 0.99
CA ILE A 104 0.76 5.02 1.69
C ILE A 104 -0.51 4.19 1.54
N GLY A 105 -0.40 3.08 0.80
CA GLY A 105 -1.56 2.30 0.39
C GLY A 105 -1.28 0.87 -0.04
N ALA A 106 -2.24 0.28 -0.72
CA ALA A 106 -2.13 -1.09 -1.22
C ALA A 106 -1.03 -1.23 -2.27
N GLY A 107 -0.14 -2.18 -2.07
CA GLY A 107 1.03 -2.44 -2.92
C GLY A 107 2.34 -1.94 -2.33
N ASP A 108 2.30 -1.05 -1.34
CA ASP A 108 3.48 -0.59 -0.61
C ASP A 108 4.06 -1.69 0.26
N ILE A 109 5.35 -1.56 0.54
CA ILE A 109 6.09 -2.54 1.32
C ILE A 109 6.47 -1.93 2.68
N ILE A 110 6.00 -2.53 3.76
CA ILE A 110 6.52 -2.28 5.10
C ILE A 110 7.73 -3.18 5.31
N THR A 111 8.86 -2.57 5.63
CA THR A 111 10.07 -3.25 6.05
C THR A 111 10.19 -3.13 7.56
N TYR A 112 10.11 -4.24 8.28
CA TYR A 112 10.33 -4.30 9.71
C TYR A 112 11.80 -4.62 10.01
N ASN A 113 12.44 -3.76 10.80
CA ASN A 113 13.77 -3.96 11.33
C ASN A 113 13.65 -4.36 12.80
N ILE A 114 14.13 -5.56 13.13
CA ILE A 114 14.07 -6.13 14.47
C ILE A 114 15.48 -6.25 15.03
N SER A 115 15.71 -5.75 16.23
CA SER A 115 16.96 -5.90 16.96
C SER A 115 16.74 -6.55 18.31
N VAL A 116 17.59 -7.50 18.67
CA VAL A 116 17.56 -8.21 19.95
C VAL A 116 18.91 -8.03 20.61
N GLU A 117 18.97 -7.31 21.71
CA GLU A 117 20.19 -7.02 22.48
C GLU A 117 20.27 -7.87 23.74
N ASN A 118 21.42 -8.47 24.00
CA ASN A 118 21.71 -9.14 25.28
C ASN A 118 22.13 -8.12 26.33
N LYS A 119 21.20 -7.73 27.21
CA LYS A 119 21.43 -6.80 28.34
C LYS A 119 22.05 -7.49 29.55
N GLY A 120 22.17 -8.80 29.54
CA GLY A 120 22.77 -9.57 30.61
C GLY A 120 24.31 -9.60 30.60
N ASN A 121 24.88 -10.41 31.47
CA ASN A 121 26.33 -10.67 31.52
C ASN A 121 26.72 -12.06 31.02
N SER A 122 25.74 -12.87 30.64
CA SER A 122 25.89 -14.26 30.21
C SER A 122 25.45 -14.45 28.78
N THR A 123 26.01 -15.44 28.08
CA THR A 123 25.63 -15.77 26.72
C THR A 123 24.19 -16.29 26.68
N LEU A 124 23.42 -15.75 25.77
CA LEU A 124 22.08 -16.26 25.39
C LEU A 124 22.22 -17.22 24.22
N SER A 125 21.48 -18.33 24.26
CA SER A 125 21.42 -19.34 23.20
C SER A 125 19.95 -19.67 22.87
N ASP A 126 19.73 -20.42 21.79
CA ASP A 126 18.41 -20.84 21.33
C ASP A 126 17.44 -19.63 21.15
N LEU A 127 17.97 -18.51 20.66
CA LEU A 127 17.15 -17.33 20.38
C LEU A 127 16.11 -17.68 19.31
N LEU A 128 14.84 -17.49 19.67
CA LEU A 128 13.68 -17.71 18.82
C LEU A 128 12.90 -16.42 18.70
N ILE A 129 12.52 -16.06 17.47
CA ILE A 129 11.70 -14.88 17.13
C ILE A 129 10.31 -15.36 16.66
N ILE A 130 9.28 -14.82 17.28
CA ILE A 130 7.87 -15.05 16.89
C ILE A 130 7.26 -13.69 16.56
N ASP A 131 6.83 -13.51 15.31
CA ASP A 131 6.21 -12.28 14.82
C ASP A 131 4.69 -12.39 14.85
N SER A 132 4.00 -11.35 15.30
CA SER A 132 2.55 -11.27 15.37
C SER A 132 2.08 -9.99 14.70
N LEU A 133 1.41 -10.13 13.56
CA LEU A 133 0.93 -9.04 12.72
C LEU A 133 -0.61 -9.05 12.67
N THR A 134 -1.22 -7.88 12.90
CA THR A 134 -2.69 -7.72 12.84
C THR A 134 -3.07 -6.43 12.12
N ASP A 135 -4.30 -6.39 11.60
CA ASP A 135 -4.94 -5.17 11.12
C ASP A 135 -5.66 -4.42 12.26
N GLY A 136 -6.20 -3.23 11.98
CA GLY A 136 -6.94 -2.40 12.93
C GLY A 136 -8.25 -3.03 13.45
N ASN A 137 -8.75 -4.07 12.80
CA ASN A 137 -9.93 -4.83 13.20
C ASN A 137 -9.56 -6.06 14.06
N GLY A 138 -8.25 -6.27 14.31
CA GLY A 138 -7.73 -7.42 15.07
C GLY A 138 -7.63 -8.71 14.26
N ASN A 139 -7.77 -8.68 12.95
CA ASN A 139 -7.55 -9.87 12.12
C ASN A 139 -6.06 -10.16 12.01
N THR A 140 -5.68 -11.43 12.14
CA THR A 140 -4.30 -11.86 11.97
C THR A 140 -3.87 -11.74 10.50
N LEU A 141 -2.75 -11.07 10.28
CA LEU A 141 -2.09 -10.94 8.98
C LEU A 141 -0.86 -11.87 8.94
N THR A 142 -0.35 -12.13 7.74
CA THR A 142 0.83 -12.97 7.54
C THR A 142 1.91 -12.16 6.83
N LEU A 143 3.11 -12.09 7.40
CA LEU A 143 4.27 -11.49 6.74
C LEU A 143 4.44 -12.03 5.32
N SER A 144 4.73 -11.14 4.38
CA SER A 144 5.06 -11.54 3.01
C SER A 144 6.39 -12.30 2.94
N ASN A 145 7.34 -11.96 3.85
CA ASN A 145 8.64 -12.63 3.97
C ASN A 145 9.27 -12.37 5.34
N GLY A 146 10.12 -13.32 5.82
CA GLY A 146 10.89 -13.19 7.05
C GLY A 146 10.14 -13.70 8.30
N PRO A 147 10.64 -13.38 9.53
CA PRO A 147 11.89 -12.67 9.79
C PRO A 147 13.14 -13.44 9.35
N PHE A 148 14.11 -12.75 8.74
CA PHE A 148 15.41 -13.30 8.36
C PHE A 148 16.53 -12.71 9.20
N PHE A 149 17.41 -13.54 9.73
CA PHE A 149 18.62 -13.09 10.39
C PHE A 149 19.53 -12.35 9.39
N SER A 150 19.89 -11.10 9.70
CA SER A 150 20.75 -10.28 8.85
C SER A 150 22.17 -10.11 9.38
N GLY A 151 22.43 -10.58 10.61
CA GLY A 151 23.73 -10.53 11.25
C GLY A 151 23.67 -10.16 12.73
N SER A 152 24.84 -10.11 13.37
CA SER A 152 24.99 -9.65 14.74
C SER A 152 26.18 -8.69 14.89
N SER A 153 26.18 -7.84 15.92
CA SER A 153 27.17 -6.78 16.10
C SER A 153 28.60 -7.31 16.39
N GLU A 154 28.71 -8.50 17.00
CA GLU A 154 29.99 -9.13 17.35
C GLU A 154 30.28 -10.39 16.48
N GLY A 155 29.39 -10.72 15.55
CA GLY A 155 29.57 -11.81 14.58
C GLY A 155 29.20 -13.19 15.09
N SER A 156 28.42 -13.30 16.17
CA SER A 156 27.84 -14.58 16.59
C SER A 156 26.90 -15.13 15.53
N PRO A 157 26.79 -16.46 15.39
CA PRO A 157 25.82 -17.07 14.51
C PRO A 157 24.40 -16.83 15.00
N GLU A 158 23.43 -16.99 14.09
CA GLU A 158 22.02 -16.94 14.45
C GLU A 158 21.70 -17.82 15.66
N GLY A 159 20.90 -17.30 16.57
CA GLY A 159 20.49 -18.02 17.77
C GLY A 159 21.42 -17.85 18.97
N VAL A 160 22.53 -17.13 18.87
CA VAL A 160 23.50 -16.91 19.95
C VAL A 160 23.81 -15.42 20.11
N LEU A 161 23.79 -14.91 21.35
CA LEU A 161 24.19 -13.56 21.69
C LEU A 161 25.12 -13.55 22.90
N ILE A 162 26.36 -13.09 22.74
CA ILE A 162 27.24 -12.81 23.87
C ILE A 162 26.84 -11.49 24.55
N LYS A 163 27.42 -11.19 25.72
CA LYS A 163 27.13 -9.98 26.47
C LYS A 163 27.24 -8.70 25.61
N GLY A 164 26.16 -7.89 25.61
CA GLY A 164 26.09 -6.60 24.90
C GLY A 164 25.98 -6.73 23.37
N GLU A 165 25.86 -7.94 22.85
CA GLU A 165 25.69 -8.17 21.41
C GLU A 165 24.24 -7.98 21.00
N THR A 166 24.04 -7.46 19.79
CA THR A 166 22.73 -7.26 19.17
C THR A 166 22.61 -8.10 17.91
N ALA A 167 21.63 -9.01 17.85
CA ALA A 167 21.19 -9.67 16.62
C ALA A 167 20.19 -8.79 15.86
N LYS A 168 20.27 -8.84 14.54
CA LYS A 168 19.36 -8.09 13.64
C LYS A 168 18.61 -9.04 12.74
N TYR A 169 17.30 -8.76 12.60
CA TYR A 169 16.42 -9.47 11.69
C TYR A 169 15.65 -8.46 10.83
N ILE A 170 15.22 -8.91 9.66
CA ILE A 170 14.42 -8.11 8.74
C ILE A 170 13.21 -8.92 8.27
N ALA A 171 12.05 -8.28 8.23
CA ALA A 171 10.81 -8.88 7.74
C ALA A 171 10.06 -7.91 6.83
N PHE A 172 9.19 -8.43 5.97
CA PHE A 172 8.48 -7.65 4.97
C PHE A 172 6.99 -7.96 4.98
N TYR A 173 6.19 -6.92 4.81
CA TYR A 173 4.76 -7.03 4.59
C TYR A 173 4.35 -6.14 3.42
N ILE A 174 3.54 -6.67 2.48
CA ILE A 174 2.95 -5.91 1.39
C ILE A 174 1.54 -5.52 1.82
N ILE A 175 1.26 -4.22 1.87
CA ILE A 175 -0.04 -3.68 2.26
C ILE A 175 -1.10 -4.10 1.25
N ASN A 176 -2.24 -4.61 1.73
CA ASN A 176 -3.39 -4.95 0.92
C ASN A 176 -4.48 -3.86 1.01
N ALA A 177 -5.39 -3.83 0.05
CA ALA A 177 -6.49 -2.88 0.03
C ALA A 177 -7.43 -2.97 1.26
N ILE A 178 -7.55 -4.16 1.86
CA ILE A 178 -8.35 -4.38 3.07
C ILE A 178 -7.65 -3.78 4.30
N ASP A 179 -6.32 -3.80 4.33
CA ASP A 179 -5.54 -3.21 5.43
C ASP A 179 -5.72 -1.69 5.46
N VAL A 180 -5.74 -1.03 4.28
CA VAL A 180 -6.03 0.40 4.16
C VAL A 180 -7.38 0.74 4.77
N ALA A 181 -8.41 -0.08 4.49
CA ALA A 181 -9.74 0.07 5.08
C ALA A 181 -9.79 -0.13 6.59
N SER A 182 -8.85 -0.88 7.18
CA SER A 182 -8.74 -1.06 8.63
C SER A 182 -8.07 0.12 9.34
N GLY A 183 -7.37 0.98 8.59
CA GLY A 183 -6.77 2.23 9.06
C GLY A 183 -5.42 2.09 9.74
N ILE A 184 -4.99 0.88 10.14
CA ILE A 184 -3.74 0.66 10.87
C ILE A 184 -3.26 -0.79 10.71
N ILE A 185 -1.95 -0.97 10.68
CA ILE A 185 -1.29 -2.28 10.82
C ILE A 185 -0.46 -2.26 12.11
N ILE A 186 -0.62 -3.28 12.93
CA ILE A 186 0.01 -3.42 14.24
C ILE A 186 0.89 -4.66 14.23
N ASN A 187 2.16 -4.52 14.60
CA ASN A 187 3.10 -5.62 14.59
C ASN A 187 3.96 -5.68 15.87
N THR A 188 4.01 -6.85 16.50
CA THR A 188 4.85 -7.13 17.65
C THR A 188 5.73 -8.35 17.40
N VAL A 189 6.85 -8.41 18.08
CA VAL A 189 7.73 -9.58 18.13
C VAL A 189 7.88 -10.04 19.57
N GLU A 190 7.68 -11.31 19.82
CA GLU A 190 8.15 -11.97 21.04
C GLU A 190 9.46 -12.69 20.73
N ALA A 191 10.54 -12.33 21.43
CA ALA A 191 11.78 -13.07 21.40
C ALA A 191 11.94 -13.90 22.67
N SER A 192 12.54 -15.07 22.54
CA SER A 192 12.88 -15.92 23.69
C SER A 192 14.25 -16.52 23.52
N ALA A 193 15.00 -16.64 24.63
CA ALA A 193 16.32 -17.21 24.64
C ALA A 193 16.61 -17.95 25.94
N THR A 194 17.68 -18.77 25.93
CA THR A 194 18.12 -19.57 27.09
C THR A 194 19.49 -19.05 27.57
N GLY A 195 19.62 -18.84 28.87
CA GLY A 195 20.92 -18.55 29.51
C GLY A 195 21.81 -19.78 29.65
N PRO A 196 23.01 -19.63 30.23
CA PRO A 196 23.93 -20.71 30.48
C PRO A 196 23.30 -21.87 31.26
N ASN A 197 23.67 -23.10 30.93
CA ASN A 197 23.18 -24.34 31.55
C ASN A 197 21.70 -24.67 31.28
N GLN A 198 21.07 -24.02 30.28
CA GLN A 198 19.69 -24.28 29.81
C GLN A 198 18.59 -24.20 30.87
N ASN A 199 18.90 -23.67 32.06
CA ASN A 199 17.97 -23.63 33.20
C ASN A 199 17.19 -22.32 33.32
N ILE A 200 17.56 -21.26 32.58
CA ILE A 200 16.95 -19.95 32.65
C ILE A 200 16.50 -19.56 31.23
N ARG A 201 15.20 -19.61 30.98
CA ARG A 201 14.59 -19.07 29.77
C ARG A 201 14.06 -17.67 30.08
N ILE A 202 14.32 -16.74 29.16
CA ILE A 202 13.82 -15.37 29.20
C ILE A 202 13.02 -15.10 27.96
N THR A 203 12.06 -14.20 28.06
CA THR A 203 11.27 -13.65 26.94
C THR A 203 11.22 -12.15 27.05
N ASP A 204 11.05 -11.51 25.91
CA ASP A 204 10.84 -10.08 25.81
C ASP A 204 9.95 -9.78 24.61
N ILE A 205 9.09 -8.76 24.72
CA ILE A 205 8.21 -8.29 23.65
C ILE A 205 8.82 -7.00 23.08
N SER A 206 8.72 -6.83 21.78
CA SER A 206 9.31 -5.68 21.12
C SER A 206 8.68 -4.36 21.53
N ASP A 207 9.54 -3.38 21.75
CA ASP A 207 9.26 -1.95 21.83
C ASP A 207 9.44 -1.33 20.44
N ASP A 208 8.68 -0.27 20.07
CA ASP A 208 8.78 0.37 18.75
C ASP A 208 9.99 1.32 18.64
N GLY A 209 10.66 1.60 19.76
CA GLY A 209 11.84 2.47 19.83
C GLY A 209 11.51 3.96 19.91
N ASP A 210 10.25 4.34 20.14
CA ASP A 210 9.81 5.72 20.32
C ASP A 210 9.26 5.99 21.72
N ASP A 211 10.15 6.29 22.68
CA ASP A 211 9.79 6.66 24.04
C ASP A 211 9.04 8.02 24.16
N THR A 212 8.87 8.76 23.06
CA THR A 212 8.31 10.11 23.09
C THR A 212 6.79 10.14 23.16
N ASP A 213 6.14 9.05 22.84
CA ASP A 213 4.69 8.88 22.90
C ASP A 213 4.17 8.61 24.32
N GLY A 214 5.09 8.30 25.26
CA GLY A 214 4.82 8.07 26.69
C GLY A 214 4.74 6.58 27.07
N ASN A 215 4.89 5.66 26.11
CA ASN A 215 5.18 4.25 26.33
C ASN A 215 6.68 4.03 26.19
N THR A 216 7.28 3.21 26.99
CA THR A 216 8.73 2.97 27.02
C THR A 216 9.06 1.49 27.14
N LEU A 217 8.07 0.63 27.09
CA LEU A 217 8.21 -0.83 27.24
C LEU A 217 7.10 -1.58 26.51
N ASP A 218 7.48 -2.56 25.72
CA ASP A 218 6.58 -3.58 25.16
C ASP A 218 5.45 -3.00 24.29
N ASP A 219 5.66 -1.87 23.60
CA ASP A 219 4.65 -1.34 22.71
C ASP A 219 4.78 -1.82 21.25
N PRO A 220 3.65 -1.99 20.56
CA PRO A 220 3.67 -2.50 19.20
C PRO A 220 4.16 -1.45 18.20
N THR A 221 4.84 -1.90 17.16
CA THR A 221 5.14 -1.08 15.98
C THR A 221 3.86 -0.86 15.18
N GLU A 222 3.41 0.40 15.08
CA GLU A 222 2.18 0.79 14.39
C GLU A 222 2.47 1.48 13.06
N VAL A 223 1.72 1.12 12.01
CA VAL A 223 1.73 1.80 10.72
C VAL A 223 0.32 2.29 10.42
N LEU A 224 0.13 3.62 10.49
CA LEU A 224 -1.15 4.26 10.20
C LEU A 224 -1.40 4.32 8.69
N LEU A 225 -2.60 3.91 8.28
CA LEU A 225 -3.08 3.92 6.90
C LEU A 225 -4.28 4.87 6.79
N LYS A 226 -4.28 5.73 5.79
CA LYS A 226 -5.37 6.67 5.56
C LYS A 226 -6.13 6.30 4.29
N GLU A 227 -7.44 6.07 4.41
CA GLU A 227 -8.30 5.92 3.25
C GLU A 227 -8.48 7.26 2.51
N ILE A 228 -8.26 7.24 1.20
CA ILE A 228 -8.47 8.35 0.26
C ILE A 228 -9.30 7.80 -0.90
N PRO A 229 -10.63 7.66 -0.73
CA PRO A 229 -11.47 7.23 -1.85
C PRO A 229 -11.54 8.36 -2.88
N ALA A 230 -11.42 7.99 -4.15
CA ALA A 230 -11.53 8.91 -5.29
C ALA A 230 -12.12 8.19 -6.51
N ILE A 231 -12.87 8.93 -7.31
CA ILE A 231 -13.52 8.43 -8.52
C ILE A 231 -13.31 9.44 -9.65
N GLU A 232 -13.15 8.96 -10.87
CA GLU A 232 -13.04 9.77 -12.08
C GLU A 232 -14.02 9.24 -13.12
N VAL A 233 -14.83 10.12 -13.71
CA VAL A 233 -15.84 9.78 -14.71
C VAL A 233 -15.48 10.42 -16.05
N THR A 234 -15.40 9.61 -17.10
CA THR A 234 -15.21 10.11 -18.46
C THR A 234 -16.40 9.69 -19.31
N LYS A 235 -16.92 10.59 -20.14
CA LYS A 235 -18.02 10.31 -21.05
C LYS A 235 -17.70 10.81 -22.45
N THR A 236 -17.74 9.91 -23.42
CA THR A 236 -17.52 10.22 -24.82
C THR A 236 -18.77 9.86 -25.66
N ALA A 237 -18.89 10.43 -26.86
CA ALA A 237 -19.99 10.15 -27.73
C ALA A 237 -19.53 9.81 -29.16
N SER A 238 -20.29 8.95 -29.81
CA SER A 238 -20.17 8.64 -31.23
C SER A 238 -21.51 8.63 -31.88
N ILE A 239 -21.60 9.02 -33.19
CA ILE A 239 -22.81 8.95 -33.95
C ILE A 239 -22.84 7.62 -34.72
N THR A 240 -23.90 6.86 -34.49
CA THR A 240 -24.16 5.62 -35.22
C THR A 240 -25.42 5.79 -36.04
N ASN A 241 -25.58 5.05 -37.12
CA ASN A 241 -26.71 5.14 -38.05
C ASN A 241 -26.83 6.49 -38.82
N ASN A 242 -25.73 7.24 -38.95
CA ASN A 242 -25.67 8.42 -39.82
C ASN A 242 -25.39 7.97 -41.25
N ILE A 243 -26.43 7.80 -42.05
CA ILE A 243 -26.37 7.22 -43.42
C ILE A 243 -25.95 8.26 -44.48
N ASP A 244 -26.36 9.52 -44.29
CA ASP A 244 -26.13 10.61 -45.23
C ASP A 244 -24.94 11.50 -44.88
N GLY A 245 -24.32 11.31 -43.71
CA GLY A 245 -23.18 12.08 -43.21
C GLY A 245 -23.54 13.41 -42.56
N VAL A 246 -24.83 13.67 -42.34
CA VAL A 246 -25.33 14.85 -41.65
C VAL A 246 -25.90 14.41 -40.29
N ILE A 247 -25.47 15.06 -39.22
CA ILE A 247 -26.02 14.77 -37.90
C ILE A 247 -27.34 15.48 -37.73
N ASP A 248 -28.45 14.71 -37.65
CA ASP A 248 -29.81 15.27 -37.54
C ASP A 248 -30.82 14.34 -36.84
N ALA A 249 -32.10 14.68 -36.95
CA ALA A 249 -33.18 13.93 -36.32
C ALA A 249 -33.26 12.51 -36.96
N GLY A 250 -33.29 11.50 -36.11
CA GLY A 250 -33.33 10.11 -36.46
C GLY A 250 -31.98 9.40 -36.31
N ASP A 251 -30.86 10.12 -36.22
CA ASP A 251 -29.57 9.53 -35.94
C ASP A 251 -29.50 9.06 -34.47
N LEU A 252 -28.64 8.07 -34.26
CA LEU A 252 -28.40 7.47 -32.94
C LEU A 252 -27.07 7.90 -32.39
N ILE A 253 -27.09 8.59 -31.23
CA ILE A 253 -25.91 8.85 -30.40
C ILE A 253 -25.67 7.64 -29.52
N SER A 254 -24.44 7.12 -29.53
CA SER A 254 -23.94 6.16 -28.55
C SER A 254 -22.99 6.87 -27.61
N TYR A 255 -23.24 6.79 -26.30
CA TYR A 255 -22.36 7.29 -25.26
C TYR A 255 -21.61 6.15 -24.59
N ASP A 256 -20.30 6.26 -24.51
CA ASP A 256 -19.43 5.40 -23.73
C ASP A 256 -19.09 6.15 -22.43
N ILE A 257 -19.38 5.53 -21.27
CA ILE A 257 -19.13 6.10 -19.94
C ILE A 257 -18.16 5.19 -19.20
N LEU A 258 -17.05 5.75 -18.75
CA LEU A 258 -16.04 5.07 -17.95
C LEU A 258 -16.03 5.66 -16.54
N ILE A 259 -16.03 4.77 -15.55
CA ILE A 259 -15.90 5.14 -14.12
C ILE A 259 -14.67 4.46 -13.59
N LYS A 260 -13.66 5.23 -13.18
CA LYS A 260 -12.38 4.73 -12.66
C LYS A 260 -12.25 5.01 -11.18
N ASN A 261 -11.85 4.00 -10.42
CA ASN A 261 -11.41 4.21 -9.03
C ASN A 261 -9.96 4.74 -9.05
N THR A 262 -9.78 6.01 -8.73
CA THR A 262 -8.46 6.68 -8.64
C THR A 262 -7.95 6.80 -7.22
N GLY A 263 -8.72 6.31 -6.22
CA GLY A 263 -8.34 6.30 -4.82
C GLY A 263 -7.48 5.10 -4.41
N ASN A 264 -7.11 5.05 -3.14
CA ASN A 264 -6.32 3.98 -2.53
C ASN A 264 -7.16 2.93 -1.77
N THR A 265 -8.49 3.00 -1.88
CA THR A 265 -9.44 2.05 -1.26
C THR A 265 -10.46 1.54 -2.27
N PRO A 266 -10.96 0.29 -2.16
CA PRO A 266 -12.04 -0.21 -3.00
C PRO A 266 -13.33 0.58 -2.79
N LEU A 267 -14.14 0.69 -3.85
CA LEU A 267 -15.42 1.40 -3.86
C LEU A 267 -16.60 0.44 -3.95
N LYS A 268 -17.71 0.80 -3.30
CA LYS A 268 -19.00 0.12 -3.37
C LYS A 268 -20.14 1.11 -3.53
N ASN A 269 -21.36 0.57 -3.77
CA ASN A 269 -22.58 1.34 -3.92
C ASN A 269 -22.43 2.44 -4.98
N ILE A 270 -21.76 2.13 -6.09
CA ILE A 270 -21.61 3.05 -7.20
C ILE A 270 -22.98 3.24 -7.85
N VAL A 271 -23.43 4.49 -7.93
CA VAL A 271 -24.66 4.91 -8.60
C VAL A 271 -24.26 5.85 -9.72
N LEU A 272 -24.80 5.60 -10.93
CA LEU A 272 -24.58 6.41 -12.12
C LEU A 272 -25.90 7.10 -12.50
N GLU A 273 -25.89 8.43 -12.57
CA GLU A 273 -27.00 9.27 -13.03
C GLU A 273 -26.59 10.00 -14.31
N ASP A 274 -27.53 10.08 -15.27
CA ASP A 274 -27.30 10.75 -16.57
C ASP A 274 -28.21 11.97 -16.70
N THR A 275 -27.63 13.09 -17.13
CA THR A 275 -28.38 14.34 -17.35
C THR A 275 -28.09 14.89 -18.73
N MET A 276 -29.13 14.99 -19.56
CA MET A 276 -29.01 15.44 -20.95
C MET A 276 -29.94 16.63 -21.20
N THR A 277 -29.42 17.61 -21.96
CA THR A 277 -30.18 18.81 -22.36
C THR A 277 -29.96 19.14 -23.82
N ASP A 278 -30.96 19.82 -24.41
CA ASP A 278 -30.85 20.43 -25.73
C ASP A 278 -30.14 21.80 -25.67
N GLY A 279 -29.94 22.47 -26.80
CA GLY A 279 -29.29 23.75 -26.91
C GLY A 279 -30.00 24.93 -26.22
N ASN A 280 -31.24 24.78 -25.87
CA ASN A 280 -32.09 25.75 -25.16
C ASN A 280 -32.19 25.44 -23.64
N GLY A 281 -31.55 24.35 -23.18
CA GLY A 281 -31.61 23.88 -21.78
C GLY A 281 -32.84 23.02 -21.47
N GLY A 282 -33.57 22.58 -22.49
CA GLY A 282 -34.68 21.62 -22.35
C GLY A 282 -34.13 20.25 -21.95
N ILE A 283 -34.75 19.63 -20.91
CA ILE A 283 -34.33 18.30 -20.43
C ILE A 283 -34.69 17.24 -21.47
N LEU A 284 -33.73 16.42 -21.83
CA LEU A 284 -33.88 15.26 -22.67
C LEU A 284 -33.70 13.97 -21.86
N SER A 285 -34.21 12.86 -22.37
CA SER A 285 -34.06 11.54 -21.73
C SER A 285 -33.41 10.55 -22.67
N LEU A 286 -32.46 9.78 -22.17
CA LEU A 286 -31.86 8.68 -22.93
C LEU A 286 -32.94 7.76 -23.52
N THR A 287 -32.73 7.28 -24.72
CA THR A 287 -33.61 6.27 -25.33
C THR A 287 -33.43 4.92 -24.65
N ASN A 288 -32.16 4.59 -24.28
CA ASN A 288 -31.80 3.36 -23.59
C ASN A 288 -30.54 3.54 -22.75
N GLY A 289 -30.43 2.79 -21.63
CA GLY A 289 -29.29 2.77 -20.72
C GLY A 289 -29.35 3.81 -19.59
N PRO A 290 -28.22 4.07 -18.90
CA PRO A 290 -26.91 3.41 -19.07
C PRO A 290 -26.94 1.91 -18.72
N PHE A 291 -26.24 1.07 -19.48
CA PHE A 291 -26.08 -0.37 -19.23
C PHE A 291 -24.63 -0.66 -18.87
N PHE A 292 -24.40 -1.36 -17.76
CA PHE A 292 -23.10 -1.88 -17.41
C PHE A 292 -22.63 -2.93 -18.43
N THR A 293 -21.44 -2.77 -18.99
CA THR A 293 -20.86 -3.69 -19.99
C THR A 293 -19.73 -4.55 -19.44
N GLY A 294 -19.17 -4.18 -18.27
CA GLY A 294 -18.12 -4.91 -17.60
C GLY A 294 -17.14 -4.01 -16.86
N SER A 295 -16.14 -4.63 -16.27
CA SER A 295 -15.03 -3.92 -15.59
C SER A 295 -13.68 -4.57 -15.89
N THR A 296 -12.59 -3.82 -15.79
CA THR A 296 -11.24 -4.26 -16.19
C THR A 296 -10.66 -5.36 -15.28
N LEU A 297 -11.08 -5.43 -14.02
CA LEU A 297 -10.61 -6.44 -13.05
C LEU A 297 -11.73 -7.40 -12.61
N GLY A 298 -12.88 -7.38 -13.31
CA GLY A 298 -13.96 -8.35 -13.15
C GLY A 298 -14.89 -8.10 -11.97
N SER A 299 -14.92 -6.90 -11.40
CA SER A 299 -15.90 -6.52 -10.38
C SER A 299 -17.31 -6.49 -10.98
N LEU A 300 -18.30 -6.79 -10.16
CA LEU A 300 -19.71 -6.67 -10.52
C LEU A 300 -20.12 -5.19 -10.54
N GLU A 301 -21.22 -4.91 -11.24
CA GLU A 301 -21.83 -3.58 -11.22
C GLU A 301 -22.01 -3.06 -9.80
N GLY A 302 -21.67 -1.78 -9.59
CA GLY A 302 -21.78 -1.11 -8.29
C GLY A 302 -20.56 -1.25 -7.38
N SER A 303 -19.46 -1.88 -7.82
CA SER A 303 -18.20 -1.98 -7.07
C SER A 303 -16.97 -1.86 -7.98
N LEU A 304 -15.87 -1.26 -7.44
CA LEU A 304 -14.58 -1.15 -8.12
C LEU A 304 -13.43 -1.39 -7.15
N LYS A 305 -12.48 -2.22 -7.56
CA LYS A 305 -11.16 -2.32 -6.90
C LYS A 305 -10.33 -1.08 -7.23
N ILE A 306 -9.23 -0.90 -6.51
CA ILE A 306 -8.27 0.18 -6.76
C ILE A 306 -7.77 0.11 -8.21
N GLY A 307 -7.76 1.24 -8.91
CA GLY A 307 -7.34 1.35 -10.30
C GLY A 307 -8.27 0.70 -11.34
N GLU A 308 -9.39 0.09 -10.92
CA GLU A 308 -10.33 -0.58 -11.82
C GLU A 308 -11.23 0.42 -12.53
N ILE A 309 -11.62 0.08 -13.77
CA ILE A 309 -12.50 0.88 -14.60
C ILE A 309 -13.76 0.07 -14.87
N ALA A 310 -14.95 0.62 -14.56
CA ALA A 310 -16.24 0.14 -15.04
C ALA A 310 -16.63 0.84 -16.33
N SER A 311 -17.24 0.09 -17.24
CA SER A 311 -17.69 0.61 -18.52
C SER A 311 -19.20 0.49 -18.64
N TYR A 312 -19.84 1.56 -19.13
CA TYR A 312 -21.27 1.63 -19.40
C TYR A 312 -21.50 2.17 -20.81
N ILE A 313 -22.64 1.80 -21.41
CA ILE A 313 -23.09 2.30 -22.70
C ILE A 313 -24.52 2.84 -22.59
N ALA A 314 -24.79 3.99 -23.24
CA ALA A 314 -26.10 4.58 -23.28
C ALA A 314 -26.41 5.07 -24.71
N PHE A 315 -27.70 5.22 -25.03
CA PHE A 315 -28.16 5.59 -26.36
C PHE A 315 -29.22 6.67 -26.33
N TYR A 316 -29.12 7.57 -27.31
CA TYR A 316 -30.16 8.57 -27.57
C TYR A 316 -30.43 8.69 -29.07
N ASN A 317 -31.69 8.49 -29.46
CA ASN A 317 -32.16 8.84 -30.81
C ASN A 317 -32.41 10.34 -30.85
N ILE A 318 -31.78 11.05 -31.78
CA ILE A 318 -31.99 12.50 -31.94
C ILE A 318 -33.43 12.80 -32.32
N GLU A 319 -34.17 13.47 -31.46
CA GLU A 319 -35.51 13.92 -31.77
C GLU A 319 -35.45 15.26 -32.56
N LEU A 320 -36.48 15.52 -33.39
CA LEU A 320 -36.53 16.72 -34.23
C LEU A 320 -36.44 18.01 -33.42
N ASN A 321 -37.14 18.09 -32.30
CA ASN A 321 -37.14 19.25 -31.40
C ASN A 321 -35.75 19.52 -30.80
N ALA A 322 -34.99 18.47 -30.47
CA ALA A 322 -33.65 18.60 -30.00
C ALA A 322 -32.68 19.03 -31.13
N ALA A 323 -32.84 18.45 -32.35
CA ALA A 323 -32.04 18.80 -33.50
C ALA A 323 -32.15 20.29 -33.87
N GLU A 324 -33.37 20.87 -33.78
CA GLU A 324 -33.62 22.26 -34.10
C GLU A 324 -32.90 23.24 -33.17
N THR A 325 -32.46 22.82 -31.99
CA THR A 325 -31.69 23.67 -31.06
C THR A 325 -30.21 23.79 -31.39
N GLY A 326 -29.72 22.97 -32.35
CA GLY A 326 -28.37 23.00 -32.89
C GLY A 326 -27.31 22.27 -32.07
N ARG A 327 -27.67 21.78 -30.86
CA ARG A 327 -26.74 21.00 -30.03
C ARG A 327 -27.44 20.15 -28.98
N ILE A 328 -26.79 19.09 -28.55
CA ILE A 328 -27.16 18.25 -27.41
C ILE A 328 -25.96 18.22 -26.45
N MET A 329 -26.20 18.40 -25.15
CA MET A 329 -25.21 18.31 -24.09
C MET A 329 -25.61 17.20 -23.14
N ASN A 330 -24.63 16.37 -22.76
CA ASN A 330 -24.89 15.25 -21.86
C ASN A 330 -23.74 15.07 -20.86
N SER A 331 -24.07 15.00 -19.57
CA SER A 331 -23.15 14.71 -18.47
C SER A 331 -23.63 13.49 -17.69
N ALA A 332 -22.68 12.74 -17.16
CA ALA A 332 -22.95 11.66 -16.23
C ALA A 332 -22.35 12.01 -14.86
N ASN A 333 -23.10 11.79 -13.79
CA ASN A 333 -22.59 11.90 -12.42
C ASN A 333 -22.53 10.52 -11.80
N ALA A 334 -21.37 10.14 -11.25
CA ALA A 334 -21.21 8.91 -10.50
C ALA A 334 -20.93 9.23 -9.04
N SER A 335 -21.57 8.49 -8.15
CA SER A 335 -21.30 8.54 -6.72
C SER A 335 -20.92 7.18 -6.19
N ALA A 336 -20.10 7.13 -5.14
CA ALA A 336 -19.61 5.89 -4.55
C ALA A 336 -19.33 6.05 -3.05
N GLN A 337 -19.08 4.93 -2.38
CA GLN A 337 -18.67 4.87 -0.98
C GLN A 337 -17.45 3.97 -0.83
N ASN A 338 -16.61 4.23 0.20
CA ASN A 338 -15.58 3.28 0.64
C ASN A 338 -16.20 1.99 1.20
N LEU A 339 -15.39 0.96 1.49
CA LEU A 339 -15.89 -0.33 1.98
C LEU A 339 -16.70 -0.23 3.27
N GLU A 340 -16.33 0.64 4.20
CA GLU A 340 -17.05 0.85 5.44
C GLU A 340 -18.38 1.62 5.25
N GLY A 341 -18.52 2.35 4.14
CA GLY A 341 -19.67 3.23 3.87
C GLY A 341 -19.64 4.54 4.66
N SER A 342 -18.48 4.86 5.24
CA SER A 342 -18.26 6.05 6.06
C SER A 342 -17.87 7.28 5.25
N LEU A 343 -17.26 7.09 4.07
CA LEU A 343 -16.84 8.15 3.15
C LEU A 343 -17.66 8.07 1.87
N TYR A 344 -18.19 9.20 1.44
CA TYR A 344 -18.96 9.38 0.21
C TYR A 344 -18.17 10.28 -0.73
N ILE A 345 -18.13 9.90 -2.00
CA ILE A 345 -17.49 10.64 -3.08
C ILE A 345 -18.41 10.70 -4.29
N GLU A 346 -18.24 11.72 -5.10
CA GLU A 346 -18.92 11.89 -6.38
C GLU A 346 -18.03 12.60 -7.38
N ASP A 347 -18.30 12.37 -8.66
CA ASP A 347 -17.63 13.01 -9.76
C ASP A 347 -18.58 13.17 -10.96
N THR A 348 -18.44 14.28 -11.68
CA THR A 348 -19.20 14.58 -12.90
C THR A 348 -18.31 14.35 -14.11
N SER A 349 -18.83 13.74 -15.14
CA SER A 349 -18.05 13.32 -16.30
C SER A 349 -17.38 14.48 -17.03
N ASP A 350 -16.11 14.23 -17.36
CA ASP A 350 -15.34 14.94 -18.37
C ASP A 350 -15.58 14.34 -19.77
N ASN A 351 -15.50 15.15 -20.81
CA ASN A 351 -15.70 14.69 -22.21
C ASN A 351 -14.49 13.96 -22.80
N GLY A 352 -13.34 13.95 -22.09
CA GLY A 352 -12.09 13.33 -22.52
C GLY A 352 -11.28 14.14 -23.52
N ASP A 353 -11.59 15.43 -23.72
CA ASP A 353 -10.85 16.35 -24.60
C ASP A 353 -10.28 17.57 -23.85
N ASP A 354 -9.12 17.40 -23.25
CA ASP A 354 -8.39 18.47 -22.54
C ASP A 354 -7.85 19.59 -23.45
N THR A 355 -7.98 19.42 -24.77
CA THR A 355 -7.39 20.37 -25.75
C THR A 355 -8.20 21.65 -25.92
N ASP A 356 -9.44 21.65 -25.48
CA ASP A 356 -10.35 22.81 -25.51
C ASP A 356 -10.10 23.81 -24.36
N GLY A 357 -9.28 23.42 -23.36
CA GLY A 357 -8.87 24.23 -22.20
C GLY A 357 -9.73 23.99 -20.96
N ASN A 358 -10.70 23.08 -21.01
CA ASN A 358 -11.36 22.49 -19.86
C ASN A 358 -10.81 21.08 -19.61
N THR A 359 -10.53 20.73 -18.38
CA THR A 359 -9.91 19.45 -18.00
C THR A 359 -10.69 18.70 -16.95
N THR A 360 -11.85 19.23 -16.54
CA THR A 360 -12.68 18.64 -15.50
C THR A 360 -14.14 19.02 -15.69
N ASP A 361 -15.05 18.08 -15.46
CA ASP A 361 -16.50 18.30 -15.32
C ASP A 361 -17.19 18.96 -16.53
N ASP A 362 -16.69 18.78 -17.75
CA ASP A 362 -17.35 19.36 -18.91
C ASP A 362 -18.27 18.36 -19.63
N PRO A 363 -19.43 18.84 -20.14
CA PRO A 363 -20.39 17.95 -20.78
C PRO A 363 -19.91 17.47 -22.16
N THR A 364 -20.25 16.25 -22.50
CA THR A 364 -20.10 15.75 -23.88
C THR A 364 -21.10 16.47 -24.79
N VAL A 365 -20.59 17.18 -25.81
CA VAL A 365 -21.40 18.02 -26.72
C VAL A 365 -21.46 17.40 -28.11
N ILE A 366 -22.70 17.25 -28.63
CA ILE A 366 -22.95 16.94 -30.04
C ILE A 366 -23.50 18.18 -30.72
N LEU A 367 -22.79 18.67 -31.73
CA LEU A 367 -23.24 19.78 -32.55
C LEU A 367 -24.10 19.27 -33.72
N ILE A 368 -25.26 19.89 -33.94
CA ILE A 368 -26.19 19.60 -35.03
C ILE A 368 -26.27 20.83 -35.90
N SER A 369 -26.12 20.66 -37.20
CA SER A 369 -26.21 21.78 -38.17
C SER A 369 -27.59 21.83 -38.82
N PRO A 370 -28.46 22.79 -38.49
CA PRO A 370 -29.73 22.98 -39.20
C PRO A 370 -29.49 23.33 -40.66
N THR A 371 -30.08 22.56 -41.55
CA THR A 371 -29.99 22.75 -43.00
C THR A 371 -31.42 22.84 -43.59
N PRO A 372 -32.11 24.00 -43.54
CA PRO A 372 -33.43 24.15 -44.12
C PRO A 372 -33.38 24.08 -45.65
N SER A 373 -34.31 23.34 -46.25
CA SER A 373 -34.40 23.20 -47.71
C SER A 373 -35.81 22.86 -48.13
N LEU A 374 -36.25 23.41 -49.23
CA LEU A 374 -37.57 23.14 -49.85
C LEU A 374 -37.38 22.73 -51.34
N GLU A 375 -38.16 21.77 -51.75
CA GLU A 375 -38.39 21.43 -53.17
C GLU A 375 -39.82 21.70 -53.52
N VAL A 376 -40.04 22.48 -54.59
CA VAL A 376 -41.37 22.78 -55.10
C VAL A 376 -41.55 22.25 -56.52
N THR A 377 -42.56 21.42 -56.73
CA THR A 377 -42.97 20.93 -58.03
C THR A 377 -44.34 21.46 -58.37
N LYS A 378 -44.52 21.87 -59.65
CA LYS A 378 -45.82 22.33 -60.16
C LYS A 378 -46.11 21.62 -61.46
N THR A 379 -47.28 20.94 -61.52
CA THR A 379 -47.76 20.28 -62.75
C THR A 379 -49.07 20.89 -63.18
N ALA A 380 -49.38 20.76 -64.45
CA ALA A 380 -50.64 21.28 -64.97
C ALA A 380 -51.39 20.18 -65.80
N SER A 381 -52.73 20.16 -65.70
CA SER A 381 -53.59 19.31 -66.47
C SER A 381 -54.90 20.03 -66.81
N LEU A 382 -55.51 19.64 -67.94
CA LEU A 382 -56.84 20.13 -68.31
C LEU A 382 -57.93 19.34 -67.58
N THR A 383 -58.99 20.02 -67.12
CA THR A 383 -60.10 19.39 -66.39
C THR A 383 -60.91 18.44 -67.34
N ASN A 384 -60.88 18.66 -68.67
CA ASN A 384 -61.66 17.92 -69.65
C ASN A 384 -60.88 16.75 -70.30
N ASN A 385 -59.62 16.44 -69.85
CA ASN A 385 -58.70 15.45 -70.40
C ASN A 385 -58.54 15.54 -71.94
N SER A 386 -58.70 16.74 -72.52
CA SER A 386 -58.53 16.98 -73.99
C SER A 386 -57.04 17.13 -74.33
N ASP A 387 -56.61 16.63 -75.45
CA ASP A 387 -55.24 16.84 -76.00
C ASP A 387 -55.05 18.28 -76.59
N TYR A 388 -56.11 19.09 -76.70
CA TYR A 388 -56.06 20.44 -77.27
C TYR A 388 -56.76 21.47 -76.30
N MET A 389 -56.09 22.59 -76.04
CA MET A 389 -56.62 23.69 -75.23
C MET A 389 -57.46 24.64 -76.12
N SER A 390 -58.63 25.04 -75.64
CA SER A 390 -59.54 25.97 -76.28
C SER A 390 -59.93 27.11 -75.25
N PRO A 391 -60.27 28.30 -75.77
CA PRO A 391 -60.82 29.35 -74.86
C PRO A 391 -62.03 28.85 -74.08
N GLY A 392 -61.93 28.97 -72.74
CA GLY A 392 -62.92 28.47 -71.81
C GLY A 392 -62.59 27.16 -71.10
N ASP A 393 -61.50 26.52 -71.51
CA ASP A 393 -61.00 25.33 -70.76
C ASP A 393 -60.34 25.79 -69.47
N GLU A 394 -60.48 24.93 -68.44
CA GLU A 394 -59.94 25.15 -67.13
C GLU A 394 -58.62 24.33 -66.95
N ILE A 395 -57.57 24.96 -66.45
CA ILE A 395 -56.30 24.31 -66.13
C ILE A 395 -56.27 24.13 -64.61
N ILE A 396 -56.02 22.91 -64.19
CA ILE A 396 -55.67 22.59 -62.79
C ILE A 396 -54.18 22.58 -62.66
N PHE A 397 -53.64 23.43 -61.79
CA PHE A 397 -52.23 23.35 -61.35
C PHE A 397 -52.19 22.60 -60.05
N THR A 398 -51.42 21.54 -59.97
CA THR A 398 -51.13 20.81 -58.76
C THR A 398 -49.74 21.25 -58.30
N ILE A 399 -49.64 21.79 -57.08
CA ILE A 399 -48.40 22.25 -56.44
C ILE A 399 -48.09 21.27 -55.29
N SER A 400 -46.91 20.71 -55.30
CA SER A 400 -46.38 19.92 -54.20
C SER A 400 -45.12 20.62 -53.66
N VAL A 401 -45.10 20.80 -52.34
CA VAL A 401 -43.96 21.38 -51.62
C VAL A 401 -43.47 20.34 -50.68
N GLU A 402 -42.22 19.96 -50.81
CA GLU A 402 -41.51 19.01 -49.94
C GLU A 402 -40.43 19.73 -49.12
N ASN A 403 -40.39 19.48 -47.82
CA ASN A 403 -39.30 19.88 -47.00
C ASN A 403 -38.15 18.85 -47.18
N THR A 404 -37.11 19.21 -47.90
CA THR A 404 -35.94 18.38 -48.19
C THR A 404 -34.79 18.69 -47.23
N GLY A 405 -35.02 19.58 -46.24
CA GLY A 405 -34.06 19.89 -45.16
C GLY A 405 -34.23 19.01 -43.93
N ASN A 406 -33.41 19.26 -42.91
CA ASN A 406 -33.36 18.49 -41.67
C ASN A 406 -34.05 19.19 -40.48
N VAL A 407 -34.76 20.33 -40.71
CA VAL A 407 -35.48 21.09 -39.68
C VAL A 407 -36.89 21.43 -40.16
N ASN A 408 -37.78 21.74 -39.23
CA ASN A 408 -39.11 22.24 -39.57
C ASN A 408 -39.04 23.57 -40.29
N ILE A 409 -39.89 23.74 -41.28
CA ILE A 409 -40.10 25.02 -41.98
C ILE A 409 -41.51 25.51 -41.61
N ILE A 410 -41.58 26.70 -41.06
CA ILE A 410 -42.84 27.34 -40.60
C ILE A 410 -43.15 28.57 -41.46
N ASP A 411 -44.37 29.09 -41.34
CA ASP A 411 -44.84 30.31 -42.02
C ASP A 411 -44.68 30.27 -43.56
N LEU A 412 -44.98 29.10 -44.14
CA LEU A 412 -44.93 28.90 -45.61
C LEU A 412 -45.89 29.88 -46.30
N VAL A 413 -45.35 30.67 -47.24
CA VAL A 413 -46.12 31.57 -48.09
C VAL A 413 -45.96 31.09 -49.54
N ILE A 414 -47.09 31.06 -50.27
CA ILE A 414 -47.14 30.66 -51.69
C ILE A 414 -47.58 31.86 -52.50
N ASP A 415 -46.73 32.34 -53.37
CA ASP A 415 -47.06 33.32 -54.40
C ASP A 415 -47.05 32.66 -55.79
N ASP A 416 -48.21 32.71 -56.44
CA ASP A 416 -48.34 32.14 -57.78
C ASP A 416 -48.56 33.26 -58.81
N VAL A 417 -47.66 33.30 -59.81
CA VAL A 417 -47.72 34.32 -60.88
C VAL A 417 -47.95 33.61 -62.20
N MET A 418 -49.05 34.01 -62.88
CA MET A 418 -49.38 33.49 -64.22
C MET A 418 -49.22 34.60 -65.24
N THR A 419 -48.50 34.31 -66.31
CA THR A 419 -48.34 35.24 -67.45
C THR A 419 -48.73 34.56 -68.77
N ASP A 420 -49.12 35.32 -69.74
CA ASP A 420 -49.32 34.84 -71.11
C ASP A 420 -47.99 34.79 -71.87
N GLY A 421 -47.98 34.33 -73.17
CA GLY A 421 -46.80 34.18 -74.00
C GLY A 421 -46.03 35.49 -74.29
N ASN A 422 -46.57 36.63 -73.86
CA ASN A 422 -45.93 37.98 -74.04
C ASN A 422 -45.29 38.52 -72.75
N GLY A 423 -45.43 37.85 -71.63
CA GLY A 423 -44.89 38.20 -70.29
C GLY A 423 -45.78 39.00 -69.39
#